data_7709077b53189aa0b4ce17dba099e140
#
_entry.id   7709077b53189aa0b4ce17dba099e140
#
_cell.length_a   1.000
_cell.length_b   1.000
_cell.length_c   1.000
_cell.angle_alpha   90.00
_cell.angle_beta   90.00
_cell.angle_gamma   90.00
#
_symmetry.space_group_name_H-M   'P 1'
#
loop_
_entity.id
_entity.type
_entity.pdbx_description
1 polymer ?
#
loop_
_entity_poly.entity_id
_entity_poly.type
_entity_poly.pdbx_seq_one_letter_code
_entity_poly.pdbx_strand_id
1 'polypeptide(L)'
;FRARSSENDVRPWVIHSSYLVNLCTPKDDLREKSIASMQAELDAAATLDIPYVNTHLGAHTGAGVEGGLDNAASALEELDVPDGVTVLIESDAGSGTKLGGTFDELAGVLDRCGLDLDVCLDTAHLFAAGYDLSTPEGVDETFEAFDSTVGLDHLECVHLNDSKHACGTNKDEHAHVGEGLIGEDGMRAFINHDAVTDVPFVLETPTEDGK
;
A
#
# COMPACT_ATOMS: atom_id res chain seq x y z
N PHE A 1 16.25 13.65 -13.86
CA PHE A 1 14.92 13.27 -13.42
C PHE A 1 14.09 14.51 -13.06
N ARG A 2 14.42 15.27 -12.01
CA ARG A 2 13.69 16.44 -11.51
C ARG A 2 13.31 17.46 -12.62
N ALA A 3 14.26 17.85 -13.49
CA ALA A 3 14.00 18.80 -14.56
C ALA A 3 12.91 18.30 -15.51
N ARG A 4 12.97 17.03 -15.93
CA ARG A 4 11.97 16.44 -16.82
C ARG A 4 10.60 16.26 -16.14
N SER A 5 10.57 15.96 -14.87
CA SER A 5 9.33 15.90 -14.08
C SER A 5 8.63 17.26 -14.08
N SER A 6 9.37 18.34 -13.73
CA SER A 6 8.84 19.69 -13.74
C SER A 6 8.41 20.16 -15.14
N GLU A 7 9.19 19.83 -16.19
CA GLU A 7 8.86 20.22 -17.57
C GLU A 7 7.57 19.57 -18.08
N ASN A 8 7.21 18.38 -17.57
CA ASN A 8 6.03 17.63 -18.02
C ASN A 8 4.88 17.66 -17.03
N ASP A 9 5.02 18.39 -15.92
CA ASP A 9 4.01 18.50 -14.86
C ASP A 9 3.48 17.15 -14.38
N VAL A 10 4.38 16.18 -14.19
CA VAL A 10 4.02 14.84 -13.73
C VAL A 10 4.33 14.75 -12.24
N ARG A 11 3.29 14.69 -11.42
CA ARG A 11 3.33 14.55 -9.95
C ARG A 11 2.02 13.95 -9.46
N PRO A 12 1.95 13.38 -8.26
CA PRO A 12 3.06 12.99 -7.38
C PRO A 12 3.84 11.78 -7.89
N TRP A 13 5.04 11.56 -7.32
CA TRP A 13 5.85 10.38 -7.56
C TRP A 13 5.86 9.52 -6.31
N VAL A 14 5.92 8.20 -6.49
CA VAL A 14 6.11 7.23 -5.42
C VAL A 14 7.25 6.29 -5.80
N ILE A 15 8.11 5.92 -4.85
CA ILE A 15 9.01 4.78 -4.95
C ILE A 15 8.31 3.62 -4.28
N HIS A 16 8.11 2.52 -5.01
CA HIS A 16 7.66 1.28 -4.42
C HIS A 16 8.87 0.46 -3.97
N SER A 17 8.88 0.02 -2.72
CA SER A 17 9.95 -0.80 -2.18
C SER A 17 10.06 -2.15 -2.89
N SER A 18 11.24 -2.75 -2.80
CA SER A 18 11.45 -4.10 -3.35
C SER A 18 10.51 -5.12 -2.71
N TYR A 19 9.93 -6.02 -3.50
CA TYR A 19 9.12 -7.15 -3.02
C TYR A 19 9.87 -8.10 -2.07
N LEU A 20 11.19 -7.95 -1.95
CA LEU A 20 12.02 -8.70 -1.00
C LEU A 20 12.00 -8.13 0.42
N VAL A 21 11.52 -6.90 0.58
CA VAL A 21 11.32 -6.27 1.89
C VAL A 21 10.28 -7.06 2.68
N ASN A 22 10.61 -7.40 3.93
CA ASN A 22 9.71 -8.05 4.85
C ASN A 22 9.95 -7.50 6.26
N LEU A 23 9.16 -6.52 6.66
CA LEU A 23 9.27 -5.85 7.95
C LEU A 23 8.70 -6.69 9.09
N CYS A 24 7.72 -7.57 8.79
CA CYS A 24 7.07 -8.45 9.76
C CYS A 24 7.90 -9.67 10.17
N THR A 25 9.06 -9.88 9.56
CA THR A 25 9.85 -11.10 9.76
C THR A 25 10.43 -11.21 11.16
N PRO A 26 10.37 -12.39 11.83
CA PRO A 26 11.08 -12.64 13.07
C PRO A 26 12.57 -12.98 12.88
N LYS A 27 13.08 -12.96 11.63
CA LYS A 27 14.47 -13.33 11.31
C LYS A 27 15.33 -12.08 11.23
N ASP A 28 16.28 -11.94 12.14
CA ASP A 28 17.16 -10.77 12.26
C ASP A 28 17.88 -10.42 10.95
N ASP A 29 18.43 -11.42 10.25
CA ASP A 29 19.18 -11.20 9.00
C ASP A 29 18.32 -10.69 7.83
N LEU A 30 17.04 -11.07 7.77
CA LEU A 30 16.08 -10.56 6.79
C LEU A 30 15.57 -9.18 7.19
N ARG A 31 15.35 -8.96 8.49
CA ARG A 31 14.96 -7.66 9.03
C ARG A 31 16.00 -6.60 8.74
N GLU A 32 17.28 -6.86 9.06
CA GLU A 32 18.39 -5.96 8.76
C GLU A 32 18.49 -5.61 7.27
N LYS A 33 18.31 -6.60 6.37
CA LYS A 33 18.31 -6.40 4.92
C LYS A 33 17.12 -5.57 4.46
N SER A 34 15.95 -5.79 5.05
CA SER A 34 14.73 -5.04 4.74
C SER A 34 14.87 -3.57 5.12
N ILE A 35 15.37 -3.30 6.33
CA ILE A 35 15.68 -1.95 6.80
C ILE A 35 16.70 -1.27 5.89
N ALA A 36 17.79 -1.95 5.56
CA ALA A 36 18.82 -1.39 4.68
C ALA A 36 18.31 -1.10 3.26
N SER A 37 17.40 -1.94 2.72
CA SER A 37 16.75 -1.69 1.43
C SER A 37 15.85 -0.47 1.50
N MET A 38 14.98 -0.39 2.50
CA MET A 38 14.09 0.75 2.72
C MET A 38 14.86 2.05 2.90
N GLN A 39 15.97 2.04 3.68
CA GLN A 39 16.79 3.23 3.87
C GLN A 39 17.41 3.74 2.56
N ALA A 40 17.89 2.83 1.71
CA ALA A 40 18.42 3.20 0.40
C ALA A 40 17.36 3.82 -0.52
N GLU A 41 16.12 3.37 -0.42
CA GLU A 41 14.97 3.92 -1.16
C GLU A 41 14.56 5.29 -0.63
N LEU A 42 14.57 5.50 0.69
CA LEU A 42 14.34 6.80 1.34
C LEU A 42 15.41 7.83 0.93
N ASP A 43 16.68 7.44 0.94
CA ASP A 43 17.80 8.29 0.51
C ASP A 43 17.67 8.67 -0.97
N ALA A 44 17.21 7.73 -1.81
CA ALA A 44 16.92 7.98 -3.21
C ALA A 44 15.73 8.93 -3.38
N ALA A 45 14.65 8.75 -2.61
CA ALA A 45 13.49 9.63 -2.61
C ALA A 45 13.87 11.07 -2.29
N ALA A 46 14.64 11.30 -1.23
CA ALA A 46 15.16 12.61 -0.87
C ALA A 46 16.05 13.21 -1.98
N THR A 47 16.94 12.41 -2.57
CA THR A 47 17.82 12.86 -3.66
C THR A 47 17.03 13.26 -4.91
N LEU A 48 15.96 12.54 -5.21
CA LEU A 48 15.12 12.73 -6.40
C LEU A 48 13.96 13.71 -6.17
N ASP A 49 13.71 14.16 -4.93
CA ASP A 49 12.59 15.01 -4.55
C ASP A 49 11.25 14.28 -4.77
N ILE A 50 11.22 13.01 -4.37
CA ILE A 50 10.05 12.15 -4.43
C ILE A 50 9.41 12.13 -3.04
N PRO A 51 8.11 12.47 -2.90
CA PRO A 51 7.49 12.65 -1.60
C PRO A 51 7.16 11.34 -0.87
N TYR A 52 7.02 10.22 -1.60
CA TYR A 52 6.51 8.97 -1.02
C TYR A 52 7.43 7.77 -1.28
N VAL A 53 7.61 6.95 -0.24
CA VAL A 53 8.16 5.60 -0.36
C VAL A 53 7.12 4.63 0.16
N ASN A 54 6.55 3.81 -0.73
CA ASN A 54 5.51 2.84 -0.45
C ASN A 54 6.08 1.45 -0.18
N THR A 55 5.55 0.72 0.79
CA THR A 55 6.00 -0.62 1.13
C THR A 55 4.88 -1.51 1.63
N HIS A 56 4.93 -2.80 1.27
CA HIS A 56 4.19 -3.83 1.99
C HIS A 56 4.81 -4.12 3.35
N LEU A 57 3.99 -4.52 4.32
CA LEU A 57 4.47 -4.95 5.64
C LEU A 57 5.26 -6.27 5.58
N GLY A 58 4.91 -7.13 4.63
CA GLY A 58 5.50 -8.45 4.48
C GLY A 58 4.77 -9.53 5.28
N ALA A 59 5.44 -10.64 5.58
CA ALA A 59 4.85 -11.83 6.17
C ALA A 59 5.47 -12.16 7.54
N HIS A 60 4.62 -12.46 8.53
CA HIS A 60 5.05 -12.77 9.91
C HIS A 60 5.73 -14.15 10.05
N THR A 61 5.62 -15.03 9.07
CA THR A 61 6.35 -16.32 8.93
C THR A 61 6.42 -17.17 10.21
N GLY A 62 5.34 -17.17 11.00
CA GLY A 62 5.22 -17.95 12.24
C GLY A 62 5.27 -17.15 13.55
N ALA A 63 5.56 -15.84 13.52
CA ALA A 63 5.49 -14.99 14.71
C ALA A 63 4.06 -14.70 15.18
N GLY A 64 3.06 -14.98 14.33
CA GLY A 64 1.67 -14.58 14.55
C GLY A 64 1.44 -13.11 14.17
N VAL A 65 0.17 -12.71 14.11
CA VAL A 65 -0.22 -11.34 13.69
C VAL A 65 0.43 -10.31 14.62
N GLU A 66 0.19 -10.40 15.92
CA GLU A 66 0.73 -9.44 16.90
C GLU A 66 2.25 -9.32 16.83
N GLY A 67 2.97 -10.47 16.81
CA GLY A 67 4.43 -10.46 16.68
C GLY A 67 4.92 -9.90 15.35
N GLY A 68 4.15 -10.08 14.28
CA GLY A 68 4.44 -9.48 12.98
C GLY A 68 4.27 -7.96 12.98
N LEU A 69 3.19 -7.45 13.60
CA LEU A 69 2.95 -6.02 13.74
C LEU A 69 4.03 -5.34 14.60
N ASP A 70 4.40 -5.97 15.73
CA ASP A 70 5.48 -5.47 16.57
C ASP A 70 6.83 -5.41 15.83
N ASN A 71 7.13 -6.45 15.02
CA ASN A 71 8.34 -6.49 14.21
C ASN A 71 8.33 -5.39 13.14
N ALA A 72 7.19 -5.17 12.47
CA ALA A 72 7.06 -4.14 11.44
C ALA A 72 7.25 -2.75 12.03
N ALA A 73 6.55 -2.42 13.12
CA ALA A 73 6.69 -1.14 13.80
C ALA A 73 8.14 -0.89 14.24
N SER A 74 8.75 -1.89 14.90
CA SER A 74 10.15 -1.78 15.34
C SER A 74 11.14 -1.65 14.17
N ALA A 75 10.89 -2.28 13.02
CA ALA A 75 11.74 -2.14 11.83
C ALA A 75 11.61 -0.75 11.20
N LEU A 76 10.40 -0.22 11.16
CA LEU A 76 10.12 1.14 10.66
C LEU A 76 10.78 2.20 11.54
N GLU A 77 10.74 2.05 12.86
CA GLU A 77 11.39 2.99 13.80
C GLU A 77 12.92 3.07 13.69
N GLU A 78 13.57 2.09 13.05
CA GLU A 78 15.01 2.13 12.77
C GLU A 78 15.36 2.94 11.51
N LEU A 79 14.37 3.37 10.72
CA LEU A 79 14.58 4.18 9.53
C LEU A 79 14.85 5.64 9.89
N ASP A 80 15.82 6.24 9.20
CA ASP A 80 16.04 7.68 9.20
C ASP A 80 15.26 8.28 8.01
N VAL A 81 14.03 8.73 8.28
CA VAL A 81 13.14 9.26 7.24
C VAL A 81 13.52 10.72 6.95
N PRO A 82 13.97 11.04 5.72
CA PRO A 82 14.38 12.39 5.36
C PRO A 82 13.21 13.38 5.37
N ASP A 83 13.49 14.65 5.69
CA ASP A 83 12.51 15.72 5.60
C ASP A 83 11.85 15.79 4.20
N GLY A 84 10.52 15.82 4.17
CA GLY A 84 9.73 15.89 2.94
C GLY A 84 9.52 14.55 2.23
N VAL A 85 9.88 13.45 2.87
CA VAL A 85 9.54 12.09 2.43
C VAL A 85 8.61 11.46 3.47
N THR A 86 7.53 10.84 3.01
CA THR A 86 6.60 10.07 3.84
C THR A 86 6.68 8.59 3.48
N VAL A 87 6.70 7.74 4.48
CA VAL A 87 6.58 6.29 4.30
C VAL A 87 5.11 5.92 4.27
N LEU A 88 4.70 5.25 3.19
CA LEU A 88 3.36 4.68 3.06
C LEU A 88 3.42 3.18 3.33
N ILE A 89 2.52 2.69 4.17
CA ILE A 89 2.25 1.26 4.32
C ILE A 89 1.08 0.87 3.43
N GLU A 90 1.26 -0.17 2.63
CA GLU A 90 0.28 -0.58 1.64
C GLU A 90 -0.66 -1.67 2.16
N SER A 91 -1.95 -1.57 1.78
CA SER A 91 -2.87 -2.70 1.93
C SER A 91 -2.39 -3.90 1.12
N ASP A 92 -2.55 -5.13 1.66
CA ASP A 92 -2.11 -6.38 1.01
C ASP A 92 -3.32 -7.30 0.78
N ALA A 93 -3.21 -8.18 -0.19
CA ALA A 93 -4.24 -9.19 -0.48
C ALA A 93 -4.44 -10.22 0.65
N GLY A 94 -3.59 -10.21 1.69
CA GLY A 94 -3.67 -11.11 2.83
C GLY A 94 -3.30 -12.55 2.53
N SER A 95 -2.40 -12.77 1.55
CA SER A 95 -1.97 -14.11 1.16
C SER A 95 -1.11 -14.79 2.22
N GLY A 96 -1.48 -15.97 2.65
CA GLY A 96 -0.66 -16.81 3.55
C GLY A 96 -0.47 -16.18 4.93
N THR A 97 0.71 -15.65 5.25
CA THR A 97 1.04 -14.99 6.52
C THR A 97 1.44 -13.52 6.33
N LYS A 98 1.13 -12.94 5.17
CA LYS A 98 1.31 -11.51 4.91
C LYS A 98 0.34 -10.69 5.76
N LEU A 99 0.79 -9.53 6.21
CA LEU A 99 0.00 -8.56 6.97
C LEU A 99 -0.29 -7.32 6.13
N GLY A 100 -1.32 -6.59 6.53
CA GLY A 100 -1.87 -5.46 5.77
C GLY A 100 -3.14 -5.84 5.00
N GLY A 101 -3.64 -7.07 5.15
CA GLY A 101 -4.88 -7.54 4.53
C GLY A 101 -6.15 -7.01 5.19
N THR A 102 -6.04 -6.43 6.38
CA THR A 102 -7.16 -5.78 7.07
C THR A 102 -6.79 -4.39 7.55
N PHE A 103 -7.78 -3.51 7.70
CA PHE A 103 -7.56 -2.17 8.23
C PHE A 103 -7.08 -2.20 9.68
N ASP A 104 -7.50 -3.19 10.49
CA ASP A 104 -6.99 -3.40 11.85
C ASP A 104 -5.47 -3.68 11.86
N GLU A 105 -4.95 -4.38 10.86
CA GLU A 105 -3.51 -4.64 10.75
C GLU A 105 -2.74 -3.38 10.36
N LEU A 106 -3.26 -2.55 9.47
CA LEU A 106 -2.67 -1.25 9.12
C LEU A 106 -2.69 -0.30 10.33
N ALA A 107 -3.85 -0.12 10.95
CA ALA A 107 -3.99 0.67 12.17
C ALA A 107 -3.09 0.15 13.28
N GLY A 108 -2.96 -1.19 13.39
CA GLY A 108 -2.09 -1.82 14.37
C GLY A 108 -0.61 -1.46 14.23
N VAL A 109 -0.11 -1.21 13.02
CA VAL A 109 1.26 -0.69 12.80
C VAL A 109 1.32 0.81 13.10
N LEU A 110 0.35 1.59 12.63
CA LEU A 110 0.30 3.03 12.91
C LEU A 110 0.30 3.32 14.41
N ASP A 111 -0.50 2.57 15.18
CA ASP A 111 -0.60 2.74 16.64
C ASP A 111 0.68 2.36 17.41
N ARG A 112 1.49 1.44 16.87
CA ARG A 112 2.72 0.94 17.51
C ARG A 112 3.96 1.73 17.12
N CYS A 113 3.96 2.29 15.91
CA CYS A 113 5.12 2.97 15.33
C CYS A 113 5.17 4.43 15.76
N GLY A 114 6.32 4.90 16.22
CA GLY A 114 6.53 6.30 16.59
C GLY A 114 6.82 7.24 15.41
N LEU A 115 6.92 6.71 14.18
CA LEU A 115 7.06 7.52 12.97
C LEU A 115 5.70 8.01 12.48
N ASP A 116 5.72 9.13 11.78
CA ASP A 116 4.56 9.62 11.02
C ASP A 116 4.45 8.81 9.72
N LEU A 117 3.50 7.90 9.70
CA LEU A 117 3.25 6.98 8.59
C LEU A 117 1.88 7.24 8.00
N ASP A 118 1.77 7.06 6.69
CA ASP A 118 0.48 7.10 6.01
C ASP A 118 0.22 5.81 5.23
N VAL A 119 -0.89 5.75 4.52
CA VAL A 119 -1.41 4.53 3.90
C VAL A 119 -1.54 4.70 2.40
N CYS A 120 -1.17 3.65 1.68
CA CYS A 120 -1.53 3.42 0.29
C CYS A 120 -2.57 2.31 0.23
N LEU A 121 -3.72 2.56 -0.41
CA LEU A 121 -4.72 1.52 -0.67
C LEU A 121 -4.55 0.99 -2.10
N ASP A 122 -4.40 -0.33 -2.25
CA ASP A 122 -4.50 -0.99 -3.55
C ASP A 122 -5.89 -1.62 -3.71
N THR A 123 -6.60 -1.24 -4.77
CA THR A 123 -7.98 -1.69 -5.01
C THR A 123 -8.07 -3.19 -5.30
N ALA A 124 -7.09 -3.80 -6.00
CA ALA A 124 -7.06 -5.24 -6.22
C ALA A 124 -6.73 -6.00 -4.92
N HIS A 125 -5.84 -5.46 -4.07
CA HIS A 125 -5.53 -6.04 -2.78
C HIS A 125 -6.72 -6.01 -1.83
N LEU A 126 -7.40 -4.87 -1.71
CA LEU A 126 -8.63 -4.74 -0.91
C LEU A 126 -9.69 -5.75 -1.35
N PHE A 127 -9.93 -5.85 -2.67
CA PHE A 127 -10.89 -6.80 -3.20
C PHE A 127 -10.49 -8.25 -2.93
N ALA A 128 -9.20 -8.58 -3.12
CA ALA A 128 -8.67 -9.90 -2.79
C ALA A 128 -8.77 -10.24 -1.29
N ALA A 129 -8.60 -9.25 -0.41
CA ALA A 129 -8.72 -9.39 1.03
C ALA A 129 -10.17 -9.52 1.52
N GLY A 130 -11.15 -9.12 0.71
CA GLY A 130 -12.58 -9.31 1.01
C GLY A 130 -13.41 -8.05 1.11
N TYR A 131 -12.84 -6.88 0.83
CA TYR A 131 -13.59 -5.63 0.68
C TYR A 131 -14.23 -5.60 -0.70
N ASP A 132 -15.55 -5.69 -0.79
CA ASP A 132 -16.25 -5.81 -2.07
C ASP A 132 -16.37 -4.44 -2.77
N LEU A 133 -15.41 -4.17 -3.63
CA LEU A 133 -15.38 -2.95 -4.44
C LEU A 133 -16.18 -3.05 -5.75
N SER A 134 -16.90 -4.15 -6.00
CA SER A 134 -17.62 -4.35 -7.27
C SER A 134 -18.93 -3.57 -7.38
N THR A 135 -19.38 -2.97 -6.30
CA THR A 135 -20.62 -2.17 -6.23
C THR A 135 -20.39 -0.83 -5.55
N PRO A 136 -21.19 0.21 -5.86
CA PRO A 136 -21.12 1.49 -5.15
C PRO A 136 -21.29 1.35 -3.65
N GLU A 137 -22.24 0.53 -3.21
CA GLU A 137 -22.50 0.27 -1.79
C GLU A 137 -21.30 -0.37 -1.09
N GLY A 138 -20.63 -1.33 -1.74
CA GLY A 138 -19.44 -1.97 -1.18
C GLY A 138 -18.23 -1.01 -1.12
N VAL A 139 -18.13 -0.07 -2.05
CA VAL A 139 -17.13 1.02 -1.99
C VAL A 139 -17.40 1.94 -0.81
N ASP A 140 -18.67 2.37 -0.61
CA ASP A 140 -19.04 3.20 0.53
C ASP A 140 -18.73 2.48 1.86
N GLU A 141 -19.13 1.20 2.01
CA GLU A 141 -18.84 0.38 3.19
C GLU A 141 -17.33 0.23 3.45
N THR A 142 -16.54 0.13 2.40
CA THR A 142 -15.07 0.02 2.49
C THR A 142 -14.45 1.31 3.04
N PHE A 143 -14.86 2.47 2.52
CA PHE A 143 -14.35 3.75 3.02
C PHE A 143 -14.86 4.08 4.43
N GLU A 144 -16.09 3.71 4.78
CA GLU A 144 -16.61 3.83 6.15
C GLU A 144 -15.78 2.97 7.12
N ALA A 145 -15.45 1.74 6.74
CA ALA A 145 -14.59 0.85 7.53
C ALA A 145 -13.16 1.41 7.67
N PHE A 146 -12.57 1.93 6.58
CA PHE A 146 -11.25 2.55 6.61
C PHE A 146 -11.23 3.79 7.51
N ASP A 147 -12.18 4.70 7.35
CA ASP A 147 -12.27 5.93 8.15
C ASP A 147 -12.42 5.62 9.65
N SER A 148 -13.27 4.65 9.99
CA SER A 148 -13.50 4.29 11.40
C SER A 148 -12.32 3.59 12.06
N THR A 149 -11.44 2.94 11.30
CA THR A 149 -10.34 2.10 11.82
C THR A 149 -8.98 2.78 11.71
N VAL A 150 -8.70 3.40 10.57
CA VAL A 150 -7.42 4.05 10.24
C VAL A 150 -7.56 5.57 10.24
N GLY A 151 -8.63 6.07 9.62
CA GLY A 151 -8.87 7.50 9.38
C GLY A 151 -8.53 7.91 7.95
N LEU A 152 -9.41 8.67 7.31
CA LEU A 152 -9.20 9.16 5.93
C LEU A 152 -8.01 10.11 5.81
N ASP A 153 -7.64 10.79 6.90
CA ASP A 153 -6.50 11.70 6.94
C ASP A 153 -5.15 10.99 6.70
N HIS A 154 -5.12 9.65 6.84
CA HIS A 154 -3.94 8.82 6.53
C HIS A 154 -3.90 8.32 5.08
N LEU A 155 -4.91 8.57 4.26
CA LEU A 155 -4.93 8.08 2.88
C LEU A 155 -4.19 9.04 1.95
N GLU A 156 -2.95 8.70 1.57
CA GLU A 156 -2.07 9.56 0.78
C GLU A 156 -1.87 9.08 -0.66
N CYS A 157 -2.17 7.81 -0.98
CA CYS A 157 -2.00 7.24 -2.31
C CYS A 157 -2.97 6.09 -2.55
N VAL A 158 -3.34 5.88 -3.80
CA VAL A 158 -4.09 4.71 -4.24
C VAL A 158 -3.38 4.04 -5.41
N HIS A 159 -3.15 2.73 -5.31
CA HIS A 159 -2.87 1.89 -6.46
C HIS A 159 -4.19 1.44 -7.07
N LEU A 160 -4.49 1.96 -8.26
CA LEU A 160 -5.76 1.73 -8.93
C LEU A 160 -5.63 0.54 -9.88
N ASN A 161 -5.86 -0.65 -9.36
CA ASN A 161 -5.74 -1.90 -10.09
C ASN A 161 -7.05 -2.69 -10.03
N ASP A 162 -7.48 -3.29 -11.14
CA ASP A 162 -8.58 -4.25 -11.11
C ASP A 162 -8.05 -5.66 -10.79
N SER A 163 -8.90 -6.55 -10.34
CA SER A 163 -8.51 -7.90 -9.91
C SER A 163 -8.95 -8.97 -10.89
N LYS A 164 -8.06 -9.91 -11.25
CA LYS A 164 -8.41 -11.12 -11.99
C LYS A 164 -9.14 -12.15 -11.16
N HIS A 165 -9.11 -12.03 -9.84
CA HIS A 165 -9.69 -12.99 -8.91
C HIS A 165 -10.91 -12.42 -8.18
N ALA A 166 -11.79 -13.31 -7.73
CA ALA A 166 -12.98 -12.91 -6.99
C ALA A 166 -12.66 -12.35 -5.61
N CYS A 167 -13.58 -11.54 -5.08
CA CYS A 167 -13.51 -10.97 -3.75
C CYS A 167 -13.23 -12.05 -2.69
N GLY A 168 -12.34 -11.74 -1.73
CA GLY A 168 -12.02 -12.60 -0.60
C GLY A 168 -11.21 -13.86 -0.91
N THR A 169 -10.53 -13.91 -2.08
CA THR A 169 -9.72 -15.08 -2.46
C THR A 169 -8.28 -15.03 -1.96
N ASN A 170 -7.83 -13.89 -1.45
CA ASN A 170 -6.45 -13.63 -1.04
C ASN A 170 -5.42 -13.89 -2.16
N LYS A 171 -5.81 -13.61 -3.41
CA LYS A 171 -4.97 -13.76 -4.59
C LYS A 171 -4.70 -12.42 -5.23
N ASP A 172 -3.43 -12.10 -5.31
CA ASP A 172 -2.91 -10.88 -5.89
C ASP A 172 -2.53 -11.13 -7.36
N GLU A 173 -3.39 -10.67 -8.28
CA GLU A 173 -3.13 -10.64 -9.71
C GLU A 173 -3.94 -9.52 -10.37
N HIS A 174 -3.25 -8.50 -10.85
CA HIS A 174 -3.87 -7.30 -11.40
C HIS A 174 -4.42 -7.51 -12.81
N ALA A 175 -5.57 -6.91 -13.08
CA ALA A 175 -6.14 -6.70 -14.39
C ALA A 175 -6.10 -5.20 -14.75
N HIS A 176 -6.35 -4.87 -16.02
CA HIS A 176 -6.57 -3.49 -16.42
C HIS A 176 -7.86 -2.94 -15.78
N VAL A 177 -7.86 -1.65 -15.48
CA VAL A 177 -8.98 -0.96 -14.84
C VAL A 177 -10.28 -1.17 -15.65
N GLY A 178 -11.28 -1.74 -15.00
CA GLY A 178 -12.57 -2.06 -15.59
C GLY A 178 -12.63 -3.37 -16.37
N GLU A 179 -11.52 -4.11 -16.52
CA GLU A 179 -11.47 -5.38 -17.24
C GLU A 179 -11.38 -6.61 -16.31
N GLY A 180 -11.30 -6.39 -15.00
CA GLY A 180 -11.27 -7.44 -13.99
C GLY A 180 -12.63 -7.70 -13.34
N LEU A 181 -12.62 -8.26 -12.14
CA LEU A 181 -13.81 -8.65 -11.38
C LEU A 181 -14.33 -7.57 -10.42
N ILE A 182 -13.57 -6.51 -10.16
CA ILE A 182 -14.12 -5.28 -9.60
C ILE A 182 -15.00 -4.63 -10.67
N GLY A 183 -14.50 -4.56 -11.89
CA GLY A 183 -15.25 -4.14 -13.07
C GLY A 183 -15.46 -2.64 -13.18
N GLU A 184 -16.04 -2.22 -14.31
CA GLU A 184 -16.18 -0.79 -14.65
C GLU A 184 -17.05 -0.03 -13.64
N ASP A 185 -18.15 -0.62 -13.15
CA ASP A 185 -19.07 0.06 -12.23
C ASP A 185 -18.41 0.27 -10.84
N GLY A 186 -17.72 -0.73 -10.31
CA GLY A 186 -16.98 -0.63 -9.05
C GLY A 186 -15.83 0.36 -9.14
N MET A 187 -15.00 0.27 -10.19
CA MET A 187 -13.91 1.21 -10.43
C MET A 187 -14.41 2.64 -10.58
N ARG A 188 -15.52 2.83 -11.27
CA ARG A 188 -16.15 4.16 -11.42
C ARG A 188 -16.63 4.70 -10.08
N ALA A 189 -17.25 3.86 -9.25
CA ALA A 189 -17.69 4.26 -7.91
C ALA A 189 -16.51 4.67 -7.05
N PHE A 190 -15.44 3.87 -7.04
CA PHE A 190 -14.23 4.13 -6.27
C PHE A 190 -13.54 5.46 -6.64
N ILE A 191 -13.29 5.68 -7.95
CA ILE A 191 -12.59 6.88 -8.44
C ILE A 191 -13.37 8.17 -8.17
N ASN A 192 -14.71 8.09 -8.12
CA ASN A 192 -15.56 9.26 -7.91
C ASN A 192 -16.03 9.41 -6.46
N HIS A 193 -15.56 8.58 -5.54
CA HIS A 193 -15.89 8.70 -4.12
C HIS A 193 -15.20 9.92 -3.50
N ASP A 194 -15.93 10.63 -2.61
CA ASP A 194 -15.45 11.88 -1.99
C ASP A 194 -14.14 11.69 -1.21
N ALA A 195 -13.93 10.52 -0.62
CA ALA A 195 -12.72 10.18 0.16
C ALA A 195 -11.41 10.23 -0.66
N VAL A 196 -11.47 10.13 -1.99
CA VAL A 196 -10.28 10.10 -2.86
C VAL A 196 -10.16 11.31 -3.78
N THR A 197 -10.93 12.38 -3.53
CA THR A 197 -10.99 13.56 -4.42
C THR A 197 -9.61 14.19 -4.66
N ASP A 198 -8.77 14.27 -3.64
CA ASP A 198 -7.44 14.88 -3.70
C ASP A 198 -6.29 13.84 -3.60
N VAL A 199 -6.63 12.54 -3.61
CA VAL A 199 -5.65 11.45 -3.47
C VAL A 199 -5.12 11.06 -4.86
N PRO A 200 -3.80 10.95 -5.03
CA PRO A 200 -3.20 10.51 -6.30
C PRO A 200 -3.44 9.04 -6.57
N PHE A 201 -3.68 8.72 -7.85
CA PHE A 201 -3.81 7.34 -8.32
C PHE A 201 -2.57 6.92 -9.11
N VAL A 202 -2.07 5.72 -8.83
CA VAL A 202 -0.99 5.06 -9.57
C VAL A 202 -1.50 3.74 -10.13
N LEU A 203 -1.10 3.41 -11.36
CA LEU A 203 -1.47 2.16 -12.03
C LEU A 203 -0.31 1.18 -12.01
N GLU A 204 -0.57 -0.06 -11.61
CA GLU A 204 0.37 -1.17 -11.67
C GLU A 204 -0.19 -2.31 -12.54
N THR A 205 -0.92 -1.92 -13.58
CA THR A 205 -1.58 -2.84 -14.49
C THR A 205 -0.57 -3.59 -15.37
N PRO A 206 -0.92 -4.81 -15.85
CA PRO A 206 -0.05 -5.59 -16.72
C PRO A 206 0.34 -4.81 -17.99
N THR A 207 1.58 -4.97 -18.45
CA THR A 207 1.99 -4.44 -19.75
C THR A 207 1.54 -5.39 -20.87
N GLU A 208 1.32 -4.85 -22.10
CA GLU A 208 0.89 -5.66 -23.26
C GLU A 208 1.83 -6.84 -23.57
N ASP A 209 3.11 -6.72 -23.18
CA ASP A 209 4.13 -7.73 -23.37
C ASP A 209 4.31 -8.69 -22.16
N GLY A 210 3.50 -8.57 -21.12
CA GLY A 210 3.53 -9.42 -19.93
C GLY A 210 4.85 -9.35 -19.16
N LYS A 211 5.54 -8.21 -19.19
CA LYS A 211 6.83 -7.97 -18.50
C LYS A 211 6.71 -6.78 -17.56
#